data_374c04a0722b6b53f9010deb1889e9b1
#
_entry.id   374c04a0722b6b53f9010deb1889e9b1
#
_cell.length_a   1.000
_cell.length_b   1.000
_cell.length_c   1.000
_cell.angle_alpha   90.00
_cell.angle_beta   90.00
_cell.angle_gamma   90.00
#
_symmetry.space_group_name_H-M   'P 1'
#
loop_
_entity.id
_entity.type
_entity.pdbx_description
1 polymer ?
#
loop_
_entity_poly.entity_id
_entity_poly.type
_entity_poly.pdbx_seq_one_letter_code
_entity_poly.pdbx_strand_id
1 'polypeptide(L)'
;MGQIKTLTALVLTVVFVQACIMEDRSNCPAYLTLDFSETPEKVSEIHLFIEDSKGYLFKDTLPANKFGIPYEIPVRRGELHIAAFGNIDRMMYDYGYRIHEGEDADSLYTCFISMACNDDLSFQHIIPVKNYIGLNIRIIGNISDSLGITVESTSVGYGLSGEIIEGIFRHSPNTTHLPSSEEAYFEFFSRVLRQKDESLSVTVRGTSDKILARVPLSAFLYDAGINMNDDALKDLYITLDIALSSIILSLESWNSTNHTEILF
;
A
#
# COMPACT_ATOMS: atom_id res chain seq x y z
N MET A 1 21.04 55.66 49.95
CA MET A 1 21.53 54.26 49.92
C MET A 1 20.43 53.22 49.76
N GLY A 2 19.17 53.52 50.05
CA GLY A 2 18.04 52.55 49.88
C GLY A 2 17.66 52.30 48.39
N GLN A 3 17.61 53.33 47.56
CA GLN A 3 17.17 53.20 46.15
C GLN A 3 18.10 52.37 45.24
N ILE A 4 19.41 52.40 45.49
CA ILE A 4 20.37 51.58 44.74
C ILE A 4 20.20 50.12 45.01
N LYS A 5 19.93 49.73 46.29
CA LYS A 5 19.70 48.33 46.68
C LYS A 5 18.43 47.75 46.06
N THR A 6 17.38 48.57 45.94
CA THR A 6 16.10 48.16 45.33
C THR A 6 16.25 47.97 43.83
N LEU A 7 17.00 48.86 43.15
CA LEU A 7 17.26 48.74 41.71
C LEU A 7 18.10 47.52 41.37
N THR A 8 19.13 47.20 42.19
CA THR A 8 19.96 46.04 42.02
C THR A 8 19.19 44.74 42.21
N ALA A 9 18.29 44.67 43.20
CA ALA A 9 17.42 43.54 43.43
C ALA A 9 16.44 43.32 42.29
N LEU A 10 15.85 44.38 41.70
CA LEU A 10 14.95 44.31 40.57
C LEU A 10 15.64 43.79 39.30
N VAL A 11 16.85 44.29 38.99
CA VAL A 11 17.65 43.85 37.83
C VAL A 11 18.05 42.37 38.01
N LEU A 12 18.44 41.94 39.22
CA LEU A 12 18.76 40.53 39.48
C LEU A 12 17.56 39.62 39.23
N THR A 13 16.36 40.03 39.68
CA THR A 13 15.13 39.24 39.52
C THR A 13 14.76 39.10 38.05
N VAL A 14 14.92 40.16 37.22
CA VAL A 14 14.65 40.11 35.76
C VAL A 14 15.62 39.19 35.03
N VAL A 15 16.90 39.16 35.44
CA VAL A 15 17.89 38.26 34.84
C VAL A 15 17.61 36.81 35.17
N PHE A 16 17.17 36.49 36.41
CA PHE A 16 16.80 35.12 36.78
C PHE A 16 15.52 34.62 36.07
N VAL A 17 14.56 35.49 35.80
CA VAL A 17 13.34 35.11 35.06
C VAL A 17 13.64 34.84 33.61
N GLN A 18 14.61 35.52 32.99
CA GLN A 18 15.00 35.24 31.61
C GLN A 18 15.90 34.00 31.47
N ALA A 19 16.65 33.60 32.50
CA ALA A 19 17.48 32.40 32.45
C ALA A 19 16.69 31.09 32.44
N CYS A 20 15.41 31.10 32.85
CA CYS A 20 14.54 29.90 32.81
C CYS A 20 13.86 29.65 31.48
N ILE A 21 14.06 30.49 30.45
CA ILE A 21 13.30 30.41 29.19
C ILE A 21 14.08 29.70 28.08
N MET A 22 15.36 29.40 28.24
CA MET A 22 16.20 28.73 27.24
C MET A 22 16.70 27.36 27.75
N GLU A 23 15.78 26.51 28.15
CA GLU A 23 16.10 25.12 28.39
C GLU A 23 16.19 24.44 26.99
N ASP A 24 17.40 23.98 26.65
CA ASP A 24 17.57 23.16 25.42
C ASP A 24 16.87 21.81 25.63
N ARG A 25 15.66 21.70 25.06
CA ARG A 25 14.84 20.49 25.15
C ARG A 25 15.09 19.52 24.00
N SER A 26 16.09 19.76 23.17
CA SER A 26 16.39 18.92 22.01
C SER A 26 16.64 17.45 22.37
N ASN A 27 17.09 17.18 23.59
CA ASN A 27 17.34 15.84 24.13
C ASN A 27 16.16 15.26 24.93
N CYS A 28 15.09 16.05 25.18
CA CYS A 28 13.91 15.54 25.85
C CYS A 28 13.02 14.80 24.84
N PRO A 29 12.43 13.64 25.18
CA PRO A 29 11.48 12.98 24.31
C PRO A 29 10.25 13.87 24.10
N ALA A 30 9.69 13.81 22.89
CA ALA A 30 8.34 14.28 22.58
C ALA A 30 7.38 13.08 22.64
N TYR A 31 6.09 13.36 22.72
CA TYR A 31 5.07 12.32 22.61
C TYR A 31 4.30 12.50 21.29
N LEU A 32 4.21 11.43 20.52
CA LEU A 32 3.44 11.37 19.32
C LEU A 32 2.19 10.52 19.57
N THR A 33 1.02 11.14 19.41
CA THR A 33 -0.26 10.45 19.48
C THR A 33 -0.74 10.13 18.07
N LEU A 34 -0.95 8.86 17.78
CA LEU A 34 -1.48 8.36 16.52
C LEU A 34 -2.94 7.97 16.67
N ASP A 35 -3.77 8.39 15.72
CA ASP A 35 -5.19 8.06 15.66
C ASP A 35 -5.47 7.19 14.44
N PHE A 36 -5.97 5.97 14.68
CA PHE A 36 -6.33 4.97 13.70
C PHE A 36 -7.84 4.82 13.51
N SER A 37 -8.66 5.72 14.07
CA SER A 37 -10.13 5.60 14.07
C SER A 37 -10.76 5.57 12.69
N GLU A 38 -10.09 6.15 11.67
CA GLU A 38 -10.53 6.15 10.27
C GLU A 38 -9.94 5.00 9.44
N THR A 39 -9.33 4.01 10.09
CA THR A 39 -8.83 2.82 9.39
C THR A 39 -9.98 2.04 8.76
N PRO A 40 -9.89 1.63 7.47
CA PRO A 40 -10.93 0.85 6.80
C PRO A 40 -11.25 -0.45 7.54
N GLU A 41 -12.53 -0.81 7.65
CA GLU A 41 -13.01 -2.03 8.35
C GLU A 41 -12.38 -3.33 7.84
N LYS A 42 -11.90 -3.34 6.60
CA LYS A 42 -11.22 -4.50 5.99
C LYS A 42 -9.80 -4.71 6.50
N VAL A 43 -9.25 -3.76 7.27
CA VAL A 43 -7.91 -3.86 7.86
C VAL A 43 -8.03 -4.54 9.22
N SER A 44 -7.43 -5.71 9.36
CA SER A 44 -7.48 -6.52 10.59
C SER A 44 -6.36 -6.18 11.57
N GLU A 45 -5.21 -5.74 11.06
CA GLU A 45 -4.04 -5.32 11.83
C GLU A 45 -3.19 -4.33 11.05
N ILE A 46 -2.41 -3.54 11.75
CA ILE A 46 -1.44 -2.59 11.19
C ILE A 46 -0.06 -2.85 11.78
N HIS A 47 0.92 -3.05 10.91
CA HIS A 47 2.33 -3.01 11.26
C HIS A 47 2.83 -1.57 11.13
N LEU A 48 3.19 -0.98 12.26
CA LEU A 48 3.61 0.41 12.38
C LEU A 48 5.13 0.49 12.47
N PHE A 49 5.71 1.40 11.69
CA PHE A 49 7.13 1.75 11.72
C PHE A 49 7.26 3.26 11.86
N ILE A 50 8.14 3.71 12.74
CA ILE A 50 8.48 5.12 12.89
C ILE A 50 10.00 5.22 12.93
N GLU A 51 10.57 5.97 12.00
CA GLU A 51 12.00 6.19 11.92
C GLU A 51 12.36 7.67 11.95
N ASP A 52 13.56 8.01 12.42
CA ASP A 52 14.13 9.34 12.34
C ASP A 52 15.42 9.35 11.52
N SER A 53 15.87 10.54 11.14
CA SER A 53 17.12 10.74 10.41
C SER A 53 18.39 10.34 11.20
N LYS A 54 18.28 10.01 12.49
CA LYS A 54 19.37 9.65 13.40
C LYS A 54 19.44 8.16 13.72
N GLY A 55 18.66 7.33 12.98
CA GLY A 55 18.65 5.88 13.13
C GLY A 55 17.79 5.34 14.27
N TYR A 56 16.85 6.14 14.80
CA TYR A 56 15.78 5.61 15.66
C TYR A 56 14.80 4.84 14.80
N LEU A 57 14.41 3.65 15.23
CA LEU A 57 13.39 2.85 14.61
C LEU A 57 12.49 2.23 15.67
N PHE A 58 11.23 2.62 15.66
CA PHE A 58 10.18 2.02 16.46
C PHE A 58 9.36 1.07 15.58
N LYS A 59 8.99 -0.09 16.10
CA LYS A 59 8.14 -1.08 15.43
C LYS A 59 7.09 -1.58 16.41
N ASP A 60 5.83 -1.66 15.96
CA ASP A 60 4.75 -2.32 16.70
C ASP A 60 3.70 -2.88 15.75
N THR A 61 2.84 -3.76 16.27
CA THR A 61 1.69 -4.32 15.53
C THR A 61 0.41 -4.07 16.32
N LEU A 62 -0.52 -3.35 15.68
CA LEU A 62 -1.79 -2.97 16.27
C LEU A 62 -2.92 -3.80 15.66
N PRO A 63 -3.63 -4.61 16.45
CA PRO A 63 -4.82 -5.31 15.99
C PRO A 63 -6.02 -4.35 15.90
N ALA A 64 -7.02 -4.68 15.06
CA ALA A 64 -8.18 -3.84 14.77
C ALA A 64 -8.97 -3.37 16.01
N ASN A 65 -9.01 -4.17 17.08
CA ASN A 65 -9.70 -3.80 18.31
C ASN A 65 -9.05 -2.64 19.08
N LYS A 66 -7.88 -2.16 18.65
CA LYS A 66 -7.19 -1.00 19.22
C LYS A 66 -7.31 0.27 18.37
N PHE A 67 -7.86 0.21 17.15
CA PHE A 67 -7.89 1.36 16.26
C PHE A 67 -8.74 2.55 16.76
N GLY A 68 -9.75 2.31 17.61
CA GLY A 68 -10.54 3.37 18.23
C GLY A 68 -9.91 4.01 19.48
N ILE A 69 -8.67 3.65 19.82
CA ILE A 69 -7.97 4.14 21.01
C ILE A 69 -6.73 4.91 20.54
N PRO A 70 -6.55 6.21 20.92
CA PRO A 70 -5.34 6.94 20.61
C PRO A 70 -4.10 6.19 21.09
N TYR A 71 -3.10 6.09 20.22
CA TYR A 71 -1.87 5.35 20.48
C TYR A 71 -0.71 6.32 20.69
N GLU A 72 -0.23 6.43 21.93
CA GLU A 72 0.82 7.36 22.32
C GLU A 72 2.20 6.68 22.39
N ILE A 73 3.21 7.32 21.81
CA ILE A 73 4.58 6.81 21.71
C ILE A 73 5.57 7.92 22.06
N PRO A 74 6.56 7.66 22.92
CA PRO A 74 7.68 8.57 23.09
C PRO A 74 8.59 8.51 21.85
N VAL A 75 8.86 9.67 21.25
CA VAL A 75 9.71 9.82 20.07
C VAL A 75 10.81 10.85 20.29
N ARG A 76 11.84 10.83 19.47
CA ARG A 76 12.84 11.90 19.44
C ARG A 76 12.28 13.10 18.70
N ARG A 77 12.72 14.30 19.13
CA ARG A 77 12.38 15.55 18.43
C ARG A 77 13.10 15.60 17.10
N GLY A 78 12.40 16.10 16.07
CA GLY A 78 12.92 16.26 14.72
C GLY A 78 11.98 15.68 13.66
N GLU A 79 12.52 15.44 12.49
CA GLU A 79 11.81 14.82 11.38
C GLU A 79 11.59 13.32 11.65
N LEU A 80 10.35 12.89 11.50
CA LEU A 80 9.92 11.50 11.62
C LEU A 80 9.28 11.03 10.30
N HIS A 81 9.54 9.79 9.96
CA HIS A 81 8.85 9.06 8.90
C HIS A 81 8.02 7.95 9.54
N ILE A 82 6.72 7.95 9.23
CA ILE A 82 5.75 6.98 9.73
C ILE A 82 5.30 6.13 8.56
N ALA A 83 5.46 4.82 8.66
CA ALA A 83 4.93 3.85 7.71
C ALA A 83 3.98 2.90 8.43
N ALA A 84 2.77 2.77 7.91
CA ALA A 84 1.77 1.84 8.39
C ALA A 84 1.38 0.88 7.25
N PHE A 85 1.46 -0.42 7.50
CA PHE A 85 1.10 -1.48 6.55
C PHE A 85 0.01 -2.34 7.16
N GLY A 86 -1.15 -2.36 6.53
CA GLY A 86 -2.30 -3.15 6.94
C GLY A 86 -2.44 -4.45 6.16
N ASN A 87 -2.90 -5.52 6.83
CA ASN A 87 -3.18 -6.83 6.27
C ASN A 87 -1.99 -7.49 5.58
N ILE A 88 -0.83 -7.48 6.22
CA ILE A 88 0.33 -8.21 5.74
C ILE A 88 0.35 -9.58 6.41
N ASP A 89 0.21 -10.64 5.64
CA ASP A 89 0.16 -12.02 6.15
C ASP A 89 1.55 -12.53 6.55
N ARG A 90 2.64 -11.81 6.22
CA ARG A 90 4.02 -12.27 6.41
C ARG A 90 4.93 -11.23 7.01
N MET A 91 5.96 -11.72 7.68
CA MET A 91 6.98 -10.87 8.30
C MET A 91 7.60 -9.93 7.28
N MET A 92 7.54 -8.64 7.57
CA MET A 92 8.26 -7.61 6.82
C MET A 92 9.76 -7.78 6.98
N TYR A 93 10.47 -7.60 5.88
CA TYR A 93 11.90 -7.36 5.92
C TYR A 93 12.21 -5.99 6.55
N ASP A 94 13.40 -5.79 7.07
CA ASP A 94 13.80 -4.58 7.82
C ASP A 94 13.65 -3.25 7.05
N TYR A 95 13.33 -3.28 5.75
CA TYR A 95 13.28 -2.12 4.87
C TYR A 95 11.94 -1.92 4.15
N GLY A 96 10.87 -2.56 4.60
CA GLY A 96 9.54 -2.39 4.01
C GLY A 96 8.84 -3.72 3.69
N TYR A 97 7.72 -3.64 2.95
CA TYR A 97 6.92 -4.79 2.50
C TYR A 97 7.40 -5.28 1.12
N ARG A 98 7.52 -6.58 0.94
CA ARG A 98 7.85 -7.19 -0.34
C ARG A 98 7.12 -8.51 -0.55
N ILE A 99 6.56 -8.69 -1.75
CA ILE A 99 5.96 -9.95 -2.21
C ILE A 99 7.06 -11.00 -2.40
N HIS A 100 6.83 -12.22 -1.93
CA HIS A 100 7.74 -13.33 -2.20
C HIS A 100 7.58 -13.83 -3.64
N GLU A 101 8.67 -14.32 -4.20
CA GLU A 101 8.69 -14.84 -5.56
C GLU A 101 7.67 -15.98 -5.75
N GLY A 102 6.85 -15.88 -6.79
CA GLY A 102 5.83 -16.85 -7.13
C GLY A 102 4.52 -16.73 -6.34
N GLU A 103 4.44 -15.79 -5.41
CA GLU A 103 3.25 -15.60 -4.58
C GLU A 103 2.39 -14.43 -5.02
N ASP A 104 1.17 -14.42 -4.53
CA ASP A 104 0.20 -13.34 -4.72
C ASP A 104 0.53 -12.15 -3.81
N ALA A 105 0.12 -10.94 -4.17
CA ALA A 105 0.23 -9.81 -3.27
C ALA A 105 -0.75 -9.95 -2.11
N ASP A 106 -0.38 -9.45 -0.93
CA ASP A 106 -1.30 -9.33 0.20
C ASP A 106 -2.42 -8.32 -0.10
N SER A 107 -3.50 -8.38 0.65
CA SER A 107 -4.55 -7.35 0.60
C SER A 107 -4.07 -6.06 1.28
N LEU A 108 -3.01 -5.49 0.75
CA LEU A 108 -2.18 -4.45 1.33
C LEU A 108 -2.89 -3.10 1.43
N TYR A 109 -2.87 -2.52 2.62
CA TYR A 109 -3.20 -1.12 2.87
C TYR A 109 -1.96 -0.40 3.39
N THR A 110 -1.70 0.84 2.96
CA THR A 110 -0.53 1.59 3.41
C THR A 110 -0.86 3.04 3.74
N CYS A 111 -0.10 3.59 4.67
CA CYS A 111 -0.08 5.03 4.95
C CYS A 111 1.37 5.45 5.20
N PHE A 112 1.84 6.48 4.49
CA PHE A 112 3.19 7.02 4.62
C PHE A 112 3.11 8.50 4.94
N ILE A 113 3.75 8.92 6.03
CA ILE A 113 3.72 10.29 6.53
C ILE A 113 5.12 10.73 6.92
N SER A 114 5.50 11.93 6.48
CA SER A 114 6.69 12.61 6.98
C SER A 114 6.24 13.85 7.74
N MET A 115 6.70 14.01 8.98
CA MET A 115 6.31 15.13 9.83
C MET A 115 7.46 15.57 10.75
N ALA A 116 7.43 16.85 11.14
CA ALA A 116 8.30 17.38 12.17
C ALA A 116 7.64 17.26 13.56
N CYS A 117 8.31 16.59 14.50
CA CYS A 117 7.87 16.44 15.87
C CYS A 117 8.75 17.29 16.81
N ASN A 118 8.53 18.63 16.81
CA ASN A 118 9.34 19.58 17.59
C ASN A 118 8.68 19.98 18.91
N ASP A 119 7.37 19.85 19.05
CA ASP A 119 6.60 20.15 20.23
C ASP A 119 6.64 19.00 21.26
N ASP A 120 6.25 19.28 22.50
CA ASP A 120 6.16 18.25 23.54
C ASP A 120 5.12 17.18 23.23
N LEU A 121 4.04 17.57 22.52
CA LEU A 121 2.95 16.71 22.08
C LEU A 121 2.67 16.96 20.58
N SER A 122 2.61 15.91 19.81
CA SER A 122 2.21 15.93 18.41
C SER A 122 1.09 14.94 18.17
N PHE A 123 0.22 15.24 17.20
CA PHE A 123 -0.92 14.38 16.86
C PHE A 123 -0.94 14.12 15.36
N GLN A 124 -1.24 12.87 14.98
CA GLN A 124 -1.33 12.48 13.58
C GLN A 124 -2.42 11.42 13.34
N HIS A 125 -3.30 11.66 12.37
CA HIS A 125 -4.23 10.64 11.86
C HIS A 125 -3.49 9.69 10.91
N ILE A 126 -3.74 8.40 11.06
CA ILE A 126 -3.22 7.34 10.19
C ILE A 126 -4.38 6.75 9.43
N ILE A 127 -4.46 7.04 8.13
CA ILE A 127 -5.55 6.61 7.25
C ILE A 127 -4.97 5.74 6.14
N PRO A 128 -4.89 4.41 6.34
CA PRO A 128 -4.34 3.51 5.33
C PRO A 128 -5.23 3.44 4.09
N VAL A 129 -4.62 3.58 2.93
CA VAL A 129 -5.28 3.45 1.62
C VAL A 129 -4.96 2.11 0.97
N LYS A 130 -5.90 1.59 0.17
CA LYS A 130 -5.74 0.32 -0.55
C LYS A 130 -4.64 0.45 -1.62
N ASN A 131 -3.62 -0.41 -1.55
CA ASN A 131 -2.47 -0.42 -2.48
C ASN A 131 -2.31 -1.72 -3.25
N TYR A 132 -3.40 -2.44 -3.48
CA TYR A 132 -3.46 -3.63 -4.32
C TYR A 132 -4.70 -3.59 -5.22
N ILE A 133 -4.70 -4.43 -6.25
CA ILE A 133 -5.84 -4.65 -7.16
C ILE A 133 -6.08 -6.15 -7.22
N GLY A 134 -7.31 -6.59 -6.95
CA GLY A 134 -7.77 -7.93 -7.26
C GLY A 134 -8.09 -8.05 -8.75
N LEU A 135 -7.45 -8.98 -9.43
CA LEU A 135 -7.70 -9.32 -10.82
C LEU A 135 -8.56 -10.58 -10.87
N ASN A 136 -9.83 -10.45 -11.23
CA ASN A 136 -10.74 -11.56 -11.52
C ASN A 136 -10.71 -11.80 -13.03
N ILE A 137 -10.05 -12.86 -13.47
CA ILE A 137 -9.79 -13.11 -14.90
C ILE A 137 -10.63 -14.31 -15.33
N ARG A 138 -11.60 -14.06 -16.22
CA ARG A 138 -12.42 -15.08 -16.86
C ARG A 138 -11.91 -15.30 -18.27
N ILE A 139 -11.67 -16.57 -18.64
CA ILE A 139 -11.25 -16.93 -19.98
C ILE A 139 -12.32 -17.80 -20.62
N ILE A 140 -12.85 -17.33 -21.75
CA ILE A 140 -13.87 -17.97 -22.55
C ILE A 140 -13.21 -18.49 -23.82
N GLY A 141 -13.64 -19.66 -24.33
CA GLY A 141 -13.20 -20.19 -25.60
C GLY A 141 -13.39 -21.68 -25.70
N ASN A 142 -13.26 -22.21 -26.92
CA ASN A 142 -13.37 -23.64 -27.18
C ASN A 142 -12.05 -24.34 -26.80
N ILE A 143 -11.80 -24.42 -25.48
CA ILE A 143 -10.58 -24.99 -24.91
C ILE A 143 -10.93 -26.35 -24.35
N SER A 144 -10.46 -27.40 -25.01
CA SER A 144 -10.70 -28.78 -24.62
C SER A 144 -9.76 -29.28 -23.51
N ASP A 145 -8.74 -28.47 -23.13
CA ASP A 145 -7.61 -28.92 -22.29
C ASP A 145 -7.34 -27.96 -21.13
N SER A 146 -6.38 -28.34 -20.28
CA SER A 146 -5.95 -27.53 -19.15
C SER A 146 -5.42 -26.15 -19.59
N LEU A 147 -5.85 -25.13 -18.90
CA LEU A 147 -5.45 -23.76 -19.15
C LEU A 147 -4.82 -23.17 -17.88
N GLY A 148 -3.75 -22.41 -18.04
CA GLY A 148 -3.11 -21.68 -16.98
C GLY A 148 -2.86 -20.23 -17.38
N ILE A 149 -2.69 -19.37 -16.38
CA ILE A 149 -2.26 -18.01 -16.59
C ILE A 149 -1.01 -17.67 -15.78
N THR A 150 -0.30 -16.66 -16.22
CA THR A 150 0.78 -16.03 -15.47
C THR A 150 0.54 -14.53 -15.49
N VAL A 151 0.49 -13.91 -14.30
CA VAL A 151 0.42 -12.46 -14.11
C VAL A 151 1.83 -11.96 -13.83
N GLU A 152 2.27 -10.94 -14.57
CA GLU A 152 3.62 -10.37 -14.47
C GLU A 152 3.55 -8.86 -14.30
N SER A 153 4.42 -8.28 -13.45
CA SER A 153 4.63 -6.83 -13.30
C SER A 153 6.01 -6.53 -12.72
N THR A 154 6.32 -5.23 -12.54
CA THR A 154 7.59 -4.78 -11.93
C THR A 154 7.45 -4.28 -10.51
N SER A 155 6.24 -4.07 -10.00
CA SER A 155 6.00 -3.61 -8.62
C SER A 155 5.96 -4.80 -7.66
N VAL A 156 6.97 -4.91 -6.79
CA VAL A 156 7.10 -6.05 -5.86
C VAL A 156 6.99 -5.69 -4.38
N GLY A 157 6.85 -4.39 -4.05
CA GLY A 157 6.76 -3.98 -2.64
C GLY A 157 6.76 -2.47 -2.44
N TYR A 158 6.85 -2.08 -1.17
CA TYR A 158 6.96 -0.69 -0.71
C TYR A 158 8.01 -0.58 0.37
N GLY A 159 8.89 0.43 0.24
CA GLY A 159 9.80 0.82 1.31
C GLY A 159 9.11 1.60 2.44
N LEU A 160 9.85 1.87 3.53
CA LEU A 160 9.31 2.60 4.69
C LEU A 160 8.98 4.06 4.39
N SER A 161 9.62 4.69 3.40
CA SER A 161 9.29 6.04 2.92
C SER A 161 8.20 6.08 1.85
N GLY A 162 7.61 4.92 1.50
CA GLY A 162 6.51 4.82 0.55
C GLY A 162 6.93 4.66 -0.91
N GLU A 163 8.23 4.54 -1.18
CA GLU A 163 8.72 4.25 -2.52
C GLU A 163 8.32 2.83 -2.96
N ILE A 164 7.93 2.69 -4.22
CA ILE A 164 7.67 1.38 -4.81
C ILE A 164 9.00 0.65 -5.01
N ILE A 165 9.09 -0.57 -4.49
CA ILE A 165 10.22 -1.45 -4.72
C ILE A 165 10.00 -2.14 -6.07
N GLU A 166 10.94 -1.91 -6.99
CA GLU A 166 10.92 -2.54 -8.32
C GLU A 166 11.60 -3.91 -8.27
N GLY A 167 11.09 -4.83 -9.10
CA GLY A 167 11.60 -6.18 -9.22
C GLY A 167 10.78 -6.99 -10.21
N ILE A 168 10.93 -8.30 -10.22
CA ILE A 168 10.14 -9.20 -11.04
C ILE A 168 9.03 -9.79 -10.18
N PHE A 169 7.78 -9.34 -10.42
CA PHE A 169 6.60 -10.02 -9.93
C PHE A 169 6.14 -11.01 -10.98
N ARG A 170 5.95 -12.25 -10.57
CA ARG A 170 5.38 -13.31 -11.40
C ARG A 170 4.56 -14.24 -10.53
N HIS A 171 3.27 -14.33 -10.79
CA HIS A 171 2.35 -15.22 -10.10
C HIS A 171 1.55 -16.05 -11.10
N SER A 172 1.43 -17.34 -10.85
CA SER A 172 0.62 -18.27 -11.65
C SER A 172 -0.47 -18.86 -10.77
N PRO A 173 -1.64 -18.20 -10.69
CA PRO A 173 -2.73 -18.61 -9.82
C PRO A 173 -3.34 -19.94 -10.30
N ASN A 174 -3.83 -20.71 -9.35
CA ASN A 174 -4.68 -21.85 -9.65
C ASN A 174 -6.03 -21.36 -10.17
N THR A 175 -6.66 -22.16 -11.04
CA THR A 175 -8.04 -21.86 -11.47
C THR A 175 -9.01 -21.98 -10.31
N THR A 176 -9.92 -21.01 -10.21
CA THR A 176 -11.02 -21.01 -9.22
C THR A 176 -12.30 -21.62 -9.78
N HIS A 177 -12.42 -21.69 -11.11
CA HIS A 177 -13.52 -22.36 -11.81
C HIS A 177 -13.00 -23.09 -13.05
N LEU A 178 -13.47 -24.34 -13.22
CA LEU A 178 -13.19 -25.17 -14.40
C LEU A 178 -14.43 -25.23 -15.31
N PRO A 179 -14.23 -25.34 -16.63
CA PRO A 179 -15.33 -25.51 -17.58
C PRO A 179 -16.22 -26.72 -17.23
N SER A 180 -17.51 -26.58 -17.41
CA SER A 180 -18.51 -27.63 -17.27
C SER A 180 -19.34 -27.76 -18.56
N SER A 181 -20.29 -28.69 -18.58
CA SER A 181 -21.24 -28.82 -19.69
C SER A 181 -22.18 -27.61 -19.83
N GLU A 182 -22.36 -26.86 -18.75
CA GLU A 182 -23.26 -25.71 -18.72
C GLU A 182 -22.50 -24.38 -18.88
N GLU A 183 -21.22 -24.33 -18.42
CA GLU A 183 -20.41 -23.12 -18.39
C GLU A 183 -19.02 -23.38 -18.95
N ALA A 184 -18.74 -22.86 -20.17
CA ALA A 184 -17.49 -23.10 -20.90
C ALA A 184 -16.47 -21.98 -20.65
N TYR A 185 -16.07 -21.76 -19.38
CA TYR A 185 -15.04 -20.77 -19.05
C TYR A 185 -14.13 -21.24 -17.90
N PHE A 186 -12.95 -20.64 -17.81
CA PHE A 186 -12.04 -20.75 -16.66
C PHE A 186 -12.05 -19.43 -15.92
N GLU A 187 -11.94 -19.49 -14.60
CA GLU A 187 -11.71 -18.29 -13.76
C GLU A 187 -10.42 -18.43 -12.97
N PHE A 188 -9.74 -17.30 -12.81
CA PHE A 188 -8.52 -17.14 -12.03
C PHE A 188 -8.62 -15.88 -11.21
N PHE A 189 -7.99 -15.90 -10.04
CA PHE A 189 -7.85 -14.73 -9.20
C PHE A 189 -6.39 -14.49 -8.86
N SER A 190 -5.94 -13.24 -9.01
CA SER A 190 -4.62 -12.80 -8.56
C SER A 190 -4.69 -11.39 -8.00
N ARG A 191 -3.85 -11.08 -7.03
CA ARG A 191 -3.65 -9.73 -6.52
C ARG A 191 -2.31 -9.19 -6.98
N VAL A 192 -2.31 -7.93 -7.40
CA VAL A 192 -1.11 -7.20 -7.78
C VAL A 192 -1.05 -5.91 -6.98
N LEU A 193 0.15 -5.43 -6.68
CA LEU A 193 0.31 -4.11 -6.08
C LEU A 193 -0.06 -3.01 -7.07
N ARG A 194 -0.26 -1.79 -6.58
CA ARG A 194 -0.36 -0.59 -7.41
C ARG A 194 0.81 -0.52 -8.38
N GLN A 195 0.51 -0.29 -9.65
CA GLN A 195 1.52 -0.23 -10.70
C GLN A 195 2.04 1.20 -10.87
N LYS A 196 3.36 1.33 -11.03
CA LYS A 196 4.03 2.59 -11.34
C LYS A 196 4.19 2.80 -12.85
N ASP A 197 4.22 1.70 -13.59
CA ASP A 197 4.52 1.66 -15.01
C ASP A 197 3.51 0.79 -15.79
N GLU A 198 3.76 0.60 -17.08
CA GLU A 198 2.93 -0.18 -17.98
C GLU A 198 3.32 -1.68 -18.03
N SER A 199 4.01 -2.20 -17.04
CA SER A 199 4.55 -3.57 -17.06
C SER A 199 3.52 -4.68 -16.79
N LEU A 200 2.35 -4.34 -16.21
CA LEU A 200 1.34 -5.34 -15.88
C LEU A 200 0.82 -6.07 -17.12
N SER A 201 0.99 -7.38 -17.13
CA SER A 201 0.55 -8.24 -18.23
C SER A 201 0.03 -9.57 -17.73
N VAL A 202 -0.82 -10.21 -18.55
CA VAL A 202 -1.30 -11.58 -18.36
C VAL A 202 -0.89 -12.43 -19.55
N THR A 203 -0.22 -13.54 -19.29
CA THR A 203 0.10 -14.55 -20.27
C THR A 203 -0.81 -15.75 -20.09
N VAL A 204 -1.58 -16.11 -21.13
CA VAL A 204 -2.45 -17.30 -21.14
C VAL A 204 -1.68 -18.46 -21.78
N ARG A 205 -1.67 -19.61 -21.11
CA ARG A 205 -0.97 -20.81 -21.53
C ARG A 205 -1.94 -21.98 -21.64
N GLY A 206 -1.80 -22.74 -22.70
CA GLY A 206 -2.52 -24.00 -22.90
C GLY A 206 -1.67 -25.21 -22.52
N THR A 207 -2.12 -26.37 -22.98
CA THR A 207 -1.43 -27.66 -22.77
C THR A 207 0.03 -27.57 -23.23
N SER A 208 0.92 -28.23 -22.50
CA SER A 208 2.37 -28.24 -22.77
C SER A 208 3.03 -26.87 -22.70
N ASP A 209 2.47 -25.95 -21.88
CA ASP A 209 3.02 -24.58 -21.63
C ASP A 209 3.06 -23.69 -22.90
N LYS A 210 2.29 -24.05 -23.93
CA LYS A 210 2.18 -23.24 -25.14
C LYS A 210 1.49 -21.91 -24.83
N ILE A 211 2.13 -20.79 -25.16
CA ILE A 211 1.52 -19.46 -25.06
C ILE A 211 0.40 -19.36 -26.10
N LEU A 212 -0.81 -19.09 -25.62
CA LEU A 212 -2.00 -18.84 -26.45
C LEU A 212 -2.20 -17.34 -26.65
N ALA A 213 -1.96 -16.53 -25.62
CA ALA A 213 -2.10 -15.09 -25.67
C ALA A 213 -1.19 -14.41 -24.65
N ARG A 214 -0.78 -13.17 -24.93
CA ARG A 214 -0.14 -12.27 -23.97
C ARG A 214 -0.82 -10.92 -24.06
N VAL A 215 -1.40 -10.48 -22.94
CA VAL A 215 -2.23 -9.29 -22.85
C VAL A 215 -1.53 -8.24 -22.00
N PRO A 216 -1.11 -7.10 -22.57
CA PRO A 216 -0.57 -5.98 -21.79
C PRO A 216 -1.73 -5.23 -21.09
N LEU A 217 -2.02 -5.60 -19.84
CA LEU A 217 -3.16 -5.04 -19.12
C LEU A 217 -3.01 -3.53 -18.84
N SER A 218 -1.80 -3.04 -18.62
CA SER A 218 -1.59 -1.62 -18.29
C SER A 218 -2.07 -0.68 -19.37
N ALA A 219 -1.72 -0.96 -20.64
CA ALA A 219 -2.17 -0.14 -21.76
C ALA A 219 -3.71 -0.12 -21.86
N PHE A 220 -4.30 -1.29 -21.67
CA PHE A 220 -5.75 -1.44 -21.70
C PHE A 220 -6.45 -0.71 -20.54
N LEU A 221 -5.91 -0.79 -19.33
CA LEU A 221 -6.46 -0.08 -18.16
C LEU A 221 -6.40 1.44 -18.36
N TYR A 222 -5.31 1.93 -18.95
CA TYR A 222 -5.17 3.33 -19.31
C TYR A 222 -6.24 3.78 -20.33
N ASP A 223 -6.44 3.01 -21.41
CA ASP A 223 -7.45 3.29 -22.43
C ASP A 223 -8.89 3.22 -21.87
N ALA A 224 -9.13 2.38 -20.86
CA ALA A 224 -10.39 2.28 -20.15
C ALA A 224 -10.58 3.41 -19.11
N GLY A 225 -9.64 4.33 -18.98
CA GLY A 225 -9.70 5.44 -18.02
C GLY A 225 -9.48 5.02 -16.56
N ILE A 226 -8.87 3.87 -16.33
CA ILE A 226 -8.54 3.40 -14.99
C ILE A 226 -7.19 3.99 -14.59
N ASN A 227 -7.22 4.87 -13.59
CA ASN A 227 -6.02 5.50 -13.07
C ASN A 227 -5.47 4.68 -11.88
N MET A 228 -4.27 4.14 -12.05
CA MET A 228 -3.58 3.39 -10.98
C MET A 228 -3.13 4.28 -9.82
N ASN A 229 -3.17 5.60 -9.96
CA ASN A 229 -2.83 6.56 -8.91
C ASN A 229 -4.04 6.99 -8.07
N ASP A 230 -5.26 6.51 -8.37
CA ASP A 230 -6.43 6.84 -7.58
C ASP A 230 -6.33 6.27 -6.17
N ASP A 231 -6.75 7.04 -5.16
CA ASP A 231 -6.75 6.59 -3.76
C ASP A 231 -7.68 5.38 -3.55
N ALA A 232 -8.75 5.28 -4.32
CA ALA A 232 -9.74 4.21 -4.25
C ALA A 232 -9.55 3.18 -5.37
N LEU A 233 -8.47 2.39 -5.32
CA LEU A 233 -8.26 1.29 -6.26
C LEU A 233 -9.38 0.25 -6.18
N LYS A 234 -10.00 -0.06 -7.34
CA LYS A 234 -11.06 -1.05 -7.46
C LYS A 234 -10.50 -2.38 -7.96
N ASP A 235 -11.16 -3.48 -7.56
CA ASP A 235 -10.87 -4.77 -8.16
C ASP A 235 -11.41 -4.82 -9.60
N LEU A 236 -10.72 -5.55 -10.46
CA LEU A 236 -10.99 -5.62 -11.88
C LEU A 236 -11.56 -7.00 -12.24
N TYR A 237 -12.58 -6.99 -13.09
CA TYR A 237 -13.16 -8.17 -13.71
C TYR A 237 -12.84 -8.14 -15.20
N ILE A 238 -12.03 -9.08 -15.64
CA ILE A 238 -11.45 -9.12 -16.97
C ILE A 238 -11.95 -10.39 -17.67
N THR A 239 -12.62 -10.24 -18.82
CA THR A 239 -12.98 -11.39 -19.65
C THR A 239 -12.11 -11.43 -20.89
N LEU A 240 -11.43 -12.54 -21.12
CA LEU A 240 -10.63 -12.82 -22.30
C LEU A 240 -11.34 -13.87 -23.15
N ASP A 241 -11.78 -13.52 -24.35
CA ASP A 241 -12.28 -14.48 -25.35
C ASP A 241 -11.15 -14.87 -26.29
N ILE A 242 -10.69 -16.11 -26.18
CA ILE A 242 -9.59 -16.64 -27.00
C ILE A 242 -10.09 -17.53 -28.16
N ALA A 243 -11.40 -17.68 -28.33
CA ALA A 243 -11.98 -18.46 -29.43
C ALA A 243 -11.92 -17.71 -30.76
N LEU A 244 -11.91 -16.40 -30.70
CA LEU A 244 -11.78 -15.53 -31.87
C LEU A 244 -10.30 -15.16 -32.03
N SER A 245 -9.87 -14.86 -33.27
CA SER A 245 -8.53 -14.30 -33.52
C SER A 245 -8.35 -12.89 -32.86
N SER A 246 -9.26 -12.50 -32.01
CA SER A 246 -9.30 -11.25 -31.26
C SER A 246 -9.48 -11.57 -29.77
N ILE A 247 -8.80 -10.83 -28.91
CA ILE A 247 -9.05 -10.86 -27.49
C ILE A 247 -10.05 -9.74 -27.21
N ILE A 248 -11.25 -10.12 -26.80
CA ILE A 248 -12.22 -9.16 -26.27
C ILE A 248 -11.92 -9.02 -24.78
N LEU A 249 -11.52 -7.83 -24.38
CA LEU A 249 -11.30 -7.49 -23.02
C LEU A 249 -12.50 -6.68 -22.56
N SER A 250 -13.30 -7.22 -21.67
CA SER A 250 -14.35 -6.48 -21.00
C SER A 250 -13.95 -6.19 -19.56
N LEU A 251 -14.02 -4.91 -19.18
CA LEU A 251 -13.88 -4.47 -17.81
C LEU A 251 -15.28 -4.25 -17.24
N GLU A 252 -15.63 -5.04 -16.26
CA GLU A 252 -16.80 -4.80 -15.44
C GLU A 252 -16.37 -4.00 -14.22
N SER A 253 -16.72 -2.72 -14.17
CA SER A 253 -16.75 -1.98 -12.92
C SER A 253 -18.17 -2.02 -12.39
N TRP A 254 -18.36 -1.97 -11.07
CA TRP A 254 -19.68 -2.03 -10.41
C TRP A 254 -20.74 -1.06 -10.99
N ASN A 255 -20.36 -0.07 -11.80
CA ASN A 255 -21.24 0.94 -12.37
C ASN A 255 -21.16 1.11 -13.90
N SER A 256 -20.31 0.39 -14.61
CA SER A 256 -20.20 0.52 -16.08
C SER A 256 -19.49 -0.69 -16.67
N THR A 257 -20.02 -1.21 -17.76
CA THR A 257 -19.36 -2.23 -18.59
C THR A 257 -18.70 -1.51 -19.75
N ASN A 258 -17.39 -1.39 -19.72
CA ASN A 258 -16.62 -0.89 -20.84
C ASN A 258 -16.11 -2.08 -21.64
N HIS A 259 -16.49 -2.18 -22.91
CA HIS A 259 -15.96 -3.17 -23.84
C HIS A 259 -14.91 -2.50 -24.72
N THR A 260 -13.71 -3.05 -24.72
CA THR A 260 -12.66 -2.67 -25.67
C THR A 260 -12.22 -3.93 -26.39
N GLU A 261 -12.33 -3.93 -27.72
CA GLU A 261 -11.88 -5.02 -28.58
C GLU A 261 -10.44 -4.73 -29.01
N ILE A 262 -9.52 -5.65 -28.72
CA ILE A 262 -8.16 -5.59 -29.20
C ILE A 262 -8.01 -6.66 -30.29
N LEU A 263 -7.81 -6.23 -31.53
CA LEU A 263 -7.48 -7.10 -32.66
C LEU A 263 -5.95 -7.30 -32.70
N PHE A 264 -5.49 -8.54 -32.76
CA PHE A 264 -4.08 -8.92 -32.97
C PHE A 264 -3.81 -9.39 -34.37
#